data_c727b90c21bb302b85d14652cf5ffd5f
#
_entry.id   c727b90c21bb302b85d14652cf5ffd5f
#
_cell.length_a   1.000
_cell.length_b   1.000
_cell.length_c   1.000
_cell.angle_alpha   90.00
_cell.angle_beta   90.00
_cell.angle_gamma   90.00
#
_symmetry.space_group_name_H-M   'P 1'
#
loop_
_entity.id
_entity.type
_entity.pdbx_description
1 polymer ?
#
loop_
_entity_poly.entity_id
_entity_poly.type
_entity_poly.pdbx_seq_one_letter_code
_entity_poly.pdbx_strand_id
1 'polypeptide(L)'
;MKKFLATLTAAACLTFGAQAQAADYPSEAEVIQKLTETDGVIFPVGNPNVNYEKYFTGRTFLAPLTSGQSMGVANVTFIDGAHTFWHIHHGTCQILVTESGAGYVQLWGQEPVELLPGVVFTVPEGVKHWHGAAPGKMMQHLSIMQSNPEVSTEWLEPVDEKFFRNLK
;
A
#
# COMPACT_ATOMS: atom_id res chain seq x y z
N MET A 1 56.70 -28.73 -15.92
CA MET A 1 55.42 -28.11 -16.27
C MET A 1 54.38 -28.57 -15.23
N LYS A 2 54.13 -27.71 -14.23
CA LYS A 2 53.12 -27.97 -13.16
C LYS A 2 51.84 -27.25 -13.53
N LYS A 3 50.72 -28.02 -13.72
CA LYS A 3 49.40 -27.49 -13.98
C LYS A 3 48.75 -27.09 -12.65
N PHE A 4 48.45 -25.81 -12.46
CA PHE A 4 47.60 -25.32 -11.37
C PHE A 4 46.14 -25.52 -11.75
N LEU A 5 45.42 -26.29 -10.94
CA LEU A 5 43.97 -26.45 -11.02
C LEU A 5 43.36 -25.39 -10.11
N ALA A 6 42.68 -24.42 -10.68
CA ALA A 6 41.93 -23.42 -9.92
C ALA A 6 40.53 -23.98 -9.63
N THR A 7 40.26 -24.26 -8.37
CA THR A 7 38.93 -24.61 -7.87
C THR A 7 38.10 -23.33 -7.71
N LEU A 8 37.06 -23.20 -8.52
CA LEU A 8 36.05 -22.16 -8.39
C LEU A 8 35.08 -22.58 -7.28
N THR A 9 35.13 -21.96 -6.12
CA THR A 9 34.11 -22.07 -5.08
C THR A 9 33.01 -21.10 -5.41
N ALA A 10 31.84 -21.63 -5.84
CA ALA A 10 30.61 -20.87 -5.98
C ALA A 10 30.07 -20.52 -4.57
N ALA A 11 30.11 -19.25 -4.22
CA ALA A 11 29.42 -18.75 -3.03
C ALA A 11 27.90 -18.76 -3.31
N ALA A 12 27.18 -19.69 -2.69
CA ALA A 12 25.73 -19.67 -2.65
C ALA A 12 25.29 -18.53 -1.73
N CYS A 13 24.84 -17.41 -2.31
CA CYS A 13 24.10 -16.38 -1.57
C CYS A 13 22.73 -16.94 -1.17
N LEU A 14 22.61 -17.32 0.09
CA LEU A 14 21.34 -17.72 0.69
C LEU A 14 20.48 -16.48 0.90
N THR A 15 19.50 -16.24 0.02
CA THR A 15 18.42 -15.27 0.21
C THR A 15 17.37 -15.84 1.15
N PHE A 16 17.65 -15.86 2.45
CA PHE A 16 16.77 -16.41 3.50
C PHE A 16 15.93 -15.32 4.20
N GLY A 17 15.42 -14.31 3.53
CA GLY A 17 14.64 -13.28 4.21
C GLY A 17 13.27 -12.95 3.57
N ALA A 18 13.19 -13.05 2.26
CA ALA A 18 12.00 -12.58 1.53
C ALA A 18 10.85 -13.61 1.44
N GLN A 19 11.14 -14.90 1.54
CA GLN A 19 10.12 -15.94 1.39
C GLN A 19 9.26 -16.19 2.63
N ALA A 20 9.76 -15.91 3.83
CA ALA A 20 8.99 -16.13 5.07
C ALA A 20 7.89 -15.07 5.26
N GLN A 21 8.11 -13.83 4.83
CA GLN A 21 7.13 -12.75 4.93
C GLN A 21 5.98 -12.89 3.91
N ALA A 22 6.26 -13.39 2.72
CA ALA A 22 5.23 -13.62 1.71
C ALA A 22 4.25 -14.77 2.07
N ALA A 23 4.67 -15.71 2.92
CA ALA A 23 3.83 -16.84 3.36
C ALA A 23 2.64 -16.44 4.25
N ASP A 24 2.71 -15.26 4.88
CA ASP A 24 1.67 -14.72 5.76
C ASP A 24 0.58 -13.90 5.03
N TYR A 25 0.77 -13.63 3.73
CA TYR A 25 -0.22 -12.91 2.93
C TYR A 25 -1.22 -13.90 2.32
N PRO A 26 -2.51 -13.50 2.22
CA PRO A 26 -3.44 -14.27 1.39
C PRO A 26 -2.95 -14.25 -0.05
N SER A 27 -3.29 -15.28 -0.81
CA SER A 27 -2.98 -15.32 -2.24
C SER A 27 -3.74 -14.22 -2.99
N GLU A 28 -3.21 -13.77 -4.12
CA GLU A 28 -3.91 -12.82 -4.99
C GLU A 28 -5.31 -13.33 -5.35
N ALA A 29 -5.47 -14.62 -5.59
CA ALA A 29 -6.75 -15.25 -5.92
C ALA A 29 -7.78 -15.12 -4.78
N GLU A 30 -7.37 -15.32 -3.52
CA GLU A 30 -8.23 -15.14 -2.35
C GLU A 30 -8.66 -13.68 -2.18
N VAL A 31 -7.75 -12.75 -2.43
CA VAL A 31 -8.06 -11.31 -2.39
C VAL A 31 -9.02 -10.92 -3.50
N ILE A 32 -8.76 -11.36 -4.74
CA ILE A 32 -9.65 -11.14 -5.89
C ILE A 32 -11.04 -11.70 -5.61
N GLN A 33 -11.13 -12.92 -5.07
CA GLN A 33 -12.43 -13.51 -4.75
C GLN A 33 -13.22 -12.65 -3.78
N LYS A 34 -12.61 -12.23 -2.67
CA LYS A 34 -13.27 -11.37 -1.67
C LYS A 34 -13.72 -10.02 -2.25
N LEU A 35 -12.88 -9.38 -3.07
CA LEU A 35 -13.24 -8.11 -3.71
C LEU A 35 -14.35 -8.27 -4.73
N THR A 36 -14.34 -9.36 -5.50
CA THR A 36 -15.36 -9.67 -6.51
C THR A 36 -16.73 -9.94 -5.87
N GLU A 37 -16.75 -10.52 -4.68
CA GLU A 37 -17.98 -10.72 -3.90
C GLU A 37 -18.60 -9.40 -3.42
N THR A 38 -17.80 -8.32 -3.39
CA THR A 38 -18.24 -6.98 -2.94
C THR A 38 -18.60 -6.09 -4.14
N ASP A 39 -17.59 -5.60 -4.86
CA ASP A 39 -17.76 -4.56 -5.89
C ASP A 39 -17.03 -4.91 -7.21
N GLY A 40 -16.34 -6.04 -7.26
CA GLY A 40 -15.49 -6.43 -8.37
C GLY A 40 -14.05 -5.89 -8.26
N VAL A 41 -13.23 -6.31 -9.20
CA VAL A 41 -11.82 -5.91 -9.32
C VAL A 41 -11.61 -5.29 -10.70
N ILE A 42 -11.22 -4.02 -10.73
CA ILE A 42 -10.97 -3.28 -11.96
C ILE A 42 -9.47 -3.33 -12.32
N PHE A 43 -8.59 -3.14 -11.33
CA PHE A 43 -7.15 -3.13 -11.51
C PHE A 43 -6.47 -4.30 -10.79
N PRO A 44 -5.27 -4.73 -11.21
CA PRO A 44 -4.54 -5.81 -10.56
C PRO A 44 -4.36 -5.55 -9.05
N VAL A 45 -4.49 -6.59 -8.24
CA VAL A 45 -4.19 -6.53 -6.80
C VAL A 45 -2.70 -6.23 -6.58
N GLY A 46 -1.84 -6.84 -7.37
CA GLY A 46 -0.40 -6.63 -7.31
C GLY A 46 0.31 -7.57 -6.33
N ASN A 47 1.51 -7.19 -5.92
CA ASN A 47 2.34 -7.99 -5.02
C ASN A 47 2.16 -7.55 -3.56
N PRO A 48 2.43 -8.46 -2.58
CA PRO A 48 2.52 -8.08 -1.19
C PRO A 48 3.43 -6.87 -0.98
N ASN A 49 2.95 -5.87 -0.24
CA ASN A 49 3.64 -4.59 -0.05
C ASN A 49 4.69 -4.66 1.08
N VAL A 50 5.55 -5.67 1.03
CA VAL A 50 6.53 -5.99 2.09
C VAL A 50 7.56 -4.86 2.33
N ASN A 51 7.89 -4.07 1.31
CA ASN A 51 8.86 -2.99 1.45
C ASN A 51 8.39 -1.83 2.33
N TYR A 52 7.08 -1.65 2.44
CA TYR A 52 6.45 -0.57 3.21
C TYR A 52 5.65 -1.06 4.40
N GLU A 53 5.57 -2.40 4.64
CA GLU A 53 4.72 -2.98 5.69
C GLU A 53 4.91 -2.35 7.09
N LYS A 54 6.13 -1.90 7.41
CA LYS A 54 6.45 -1.24 8.69
C LYS A 54 5.75 0.11 8.89
N TYR A 55 5.11 0.65 7.86
CA TYR A 55 4.37 1.91 7.87
C TYR A 55 2.86 1.71 7.73
N PHE A 56 2.41 0.47 7.88
CA PHE A 56 1.01 0.11 7.80
C PHE A 56 0.61 -0.73 9.02
N THR A 57 -0.62 -0.58 9.44
CA THR A 57 -1.29 -1.56 10.30
C THR A 57 -2.01 -2.53 9.37
N GLY A 58 -1.81 -3.84 9.60
CA GLY A 58 -2.37 -4.86 8.71
C GLY A 58 -1.58 -5.04 7.41
N ARG A 59 -2.17 -5.71 6.43
CA ARG A 59 -1.50 -6.14 5.20
C ARG A 59 -2.08 -5.47 3.98
N THR A 60 -1.20 -5.13 3.06
CA THR A 60 -1.56 -4.45 1.81
C THR A 60 -0.85 -5.08 0.63
N PHE A 61 -1.45 -4.90 -0.55
CA PHE A 61 -0.83 -5.22 -1.83
C PHE A 61 -0.65 -3.95 -2.64
N LEU A 62 0.33 -3.94 -3.51
CA LEU A 62 0.67 -2.79 -4.36
C LEU A 62 0.88 -3.25 -5.80
N ALA A 63 0.14 -2.64 -6.71
CA ALA A 63 0.30 -2.79 -8.15
C ALA A 63 0.68 -1.45 -8.78
N PRO A 64 1.96 -1.17 -9.09
CA PRO A 64 2.31 -0.03 -9.91
C PRO A 64 1.68 -0.14 -11.30
N LEU A 65 0.92 0.88 -11.72
CA LEU A 65 0.25 0.92 -13.02
C LEU A 65 0.99 1.77 -14.05
N THR A 66 1.89 2.64 -13.59
CA THR A 66 2.78 3.44 -14.44
C THR A 66 4.23 3.23 -14.06
N SER A 67 5.15 3.40 -15.03
CA SER A 67 6.58 3.34 -14.80
C SER A 67 7.30 4.40 -15.62
N GLY A 68 8.32 5.06 -15.04
CA GLY A 68 9.17 6.03 -15.74
C GLY A 68 8.45 7.29 -16.23
N GLN A 69 7.29 7.60 -15.64
CA GLN A 69 6.48 8.78 -15.95
C GLN A 69 6.61 9.84 -14.86
N SER A 70 6.25 11.09 -15.21
CA SER A 70 6.17 12.19 -14.24
C SER A 70 5.05 12.03 -13.20
N MET A 71 4.07 11.18 -13.50
CA MET A 71 2.98 10.80 -12.60
C MET A 71 3.08 9.32 -12.25
N GLY A 72 3.14 9.03 -10.96
CA GLY A 72 3.01 7.70 -10.41
C GLY A 72 1.54 7.37 -10.19
N VAL A 73 1.09 6.23 -10.71
CA VAL A 73 -0.23 5.65 -10.44
C VAL A 73 -0.03 4.24 -9.95
N ALA A 74 -0.60 3.93 -8.81
CA ALA A 74 -0.56 2.58 -8.25
C ALA A 74 -1.93 2.21 -7.68
N ASN A 75 -2.34 0.96 -7.89
CA ASN A 75 -3.47 0.41 -7.15
C ASN A 75 -2.96 -0.14 -5.81
N VAL A 76 -3.60 0.27 -4.73
CA VAL A 76 -3.31 -0.19 -3.36
C VAL A 76 -4.52 -0.96 -2.85
N THR A 77 -4.28 -2.24 -2.48
CA THR A 77 -5.30 -3.10 -1.89
C THR A 77 -5.04 -3.25 -0.39
N PHE A 78 -6.01 -2.89 0.40
CA PHE A 78 -6.03 -3.01 1.86
C PHE A 78 -6.94 -4.15 2.27
N ILE A 79 -6.48 -5.05 3.12
CA ILE A 79 -7.25 -6.21 3.58
C ILE A 79 -7.56 -6.11 5.08
N ASP A 80 -8.77 -6.54 5.46
CA ASP A 80 -9.21 -6.72 6.86
C ASP A 80 -8.95 -5.50 7.76
N GLY A 81 -9.24 -4.28 7.28
CA GLY A 81 -9.03 -3.05 8.02
C GLY A 81 -7.59 -2.53 8.01
N ALA A 82 -6.75 -3.01 7.09
CA ALA A 82 -5.41 -2.46 6.93
C ALA A 82 -5.47 -0.97 6.60
N HIS A 83 -4.53 -0.19 7.13
CA HIS A 83 -4.45 1.24 6.91
C HIS A 83 -3.02 1.75 7.08
N THR A 84 -2.73 2.91 6.52
CA THR A 84 -1.42 3.56 6.66
C THR A 84 -1.24 4.13 8.06
N PHE A 85 0.00 4.31 8.48
CA PHE A 85 0.33 5.24 9.54
C PHE A 85 0.01 6.68 9.09
N TRP A 86 -0.01 7.62 10.01
CA TRP A 86 0.01 9.03 9.69
C TRP A 86 1.25 9.33 8.85
N HIS A 87 1.09 10.12 7.80
CA HIS A 87 2.18 10.49 6.92
C HIS A 87 1.92 11.83 6.23
N ILE A 88 2.98 12.38 5.63
CA ILE A 88 2.96 13.63 4.89
C ILE A 88 3.65 13.40 3.55
N HIS A 89 3.09 13.89 2.47
CA HIS A 89 3.76 13.97 1.17
C HIS A 89 4.34 15.37 0.95
N HIS A 90 5.60 15.41 0.55
CA HIS A 90 6.33 16.63 0.19
C HIS A 90 6.55 16.65 -1.31
N GLY A 91 6.36 17.83 -1.94
CA GLY A 91 6.56 18.03 -3.39
C GLY A 91 5.42 17.49 -4.26
N THR A 92 4.33 17.00 -3.66
CA THR A 92 3.16 16.48 -4.38
C THR A 92 1.91 16.50 -3.52
N CYS A 93 0.74 16.67 -4.14
CA CYS A 93 -0.51 16.22 -3.55
C CYS A 93 -0.71 14.72 -3.83
N GLN A 94 -1.61 14.07 -3.09
CA GLN A 94 -2.05 12.70 -3.38
C GLN A 94 -3.53 12.69 -3.75
N ILE A 95 -3.87 12.08 -4.89
CA ILE A 95 -5.26 11.85 -5.27
C ILE A 95 -5.56 10.37 -5.02
N LEU A 96 -6.62 10.11 -4.26
CA LEU A 96 -7.17 8.79 -3.98
C LEU A 96 -8.46 8.62 -4.80
N VAL A 97 -8.52 7.57 -5.60
CA VAL A 97 -9.73 7.21 -6.36
C VAL A 97 -10.17 5.83 -5.87
N THR A 98 -11.25 5.78 -5.11
CA THR A 98 -11.73 4.51 -4.55
C THR A 98 -12.45 3.71 -5.61
N GLU A 99 -12.08 2.43 -5.74
CA GLU A 99 -12.58 1.53 -6.79
C GLU A 99 -13.52 0.47 -6.23
N SER A 100 -13.16 -0.12 -5.09
CA SER A 100 -13.95 -1.18 -4.46
C SER A 100 -13.82 -1.19 -2.95
N GLY A 101 -14.78 -1.82 -2.29
CA GLY A 101 -14.82 -1.95 -0.83
C GLY A 101 -15.19 -0.66 -0.12
N ALA A 102 -14.76 -0.52 1.12
CA ALA A 102 -15.04 0.65 1.96
C ALA A 102 -13.83 1.00 2.84
N GLY A 103 -13.58 2.28 3.02
CA GLY A 103 -12.47 2.77 3.82
C GLY A 103 -12.63 4.21 4.27
N TYR A 104 -11.53 4.77 4.75
CA TYR A 104 -11.48 6.14 5.24
C TYR A 104 -10.19 6.83 4.80
N VAL A 105 -10.27 8.14 4.69
CA VAL A 105 -9.15 9.08 4.71
C VAL A 105 -9.41 10.11 5.79
N GLN A 106 -8.37 10.50 6.52
CA GLN A 106 -8.48 11.57 7.52
C GLN A 106 -7.30 12.52 7.41
N LEU A 107 -7.59 13.80 7.30
CA LEU A 107 -6.60 14.87 7.48
C LEU A 107 -6.46 15.17 8.97
N TRP A 108 -5.25 15.50 9.41
CA TRP A 108 -4.99 15.80 10.82
C TRP A 108 -5.88 16.94 11.34
N GLY A 109 -6.53 16.70 12.47
CA GLY A 109 -7.45 17.65 13.09
C GLY A 109 -8.83 17.77 12.43
N GLN A 110 -9.15 16.90 11.45
CA GLN A 110 -10.46 16.85 10.81
C GLN A 110 -11.16 15.51 11.07
N GLU A 111 -12.46 15.45 10.82
CA GLU A 111 -13.21 14.19 10.86
C GLU A 111 -12.81 13.28 9.67
N PRO A 112 -12.81 11.95 9.86
CA PRO A 112 -12.61 11.01 8.78
C PRO A 112 -13.67 11.16 7.69
N VAL A 113 -13.23 11.05 6.44
CA VAL A 113 -14.10 11.01 5.26
C VAL A 113 -14.17 9.59 4.75
N GLU A 114 -15.37 9.09 4.54
CA GLU A 114 -15.62 7.75 4.02
C GLU A 114 -15.18 7.64 2.54
N LEU A 115 -14.48 6.57 2.23
CA LEU A 115 -14.05 6.21 0.88
C LEU A 115 -14.87 5.02 0.38
N LEU A 116 -15.85 5.31 -0.47
CA LEU A 116 -16.68 4.33 -1.18
C LEU A 116 -16.35 4.35 -2.68
N PRO A 117 -16.70 3.30 -3.44
CA PRO A 117 -16.46 3.25 -4.88
C PRO A 117 -16.97 4.51 -5.60
N GLY A 118 -16.09 5.13 -6.41
CA GLY A 118 -16.35 6.38 -7.12
C GLY A 118 -16.00 7.65 -6.35
N VAL A 119 -15.68 7.56 -5.06
CA VAL A 119 -15.19 8.74 -4.31
C VAL A 119 -13.77 9.08 -4.76
N VAL A 120 -13.55 10.36 -5.06
CA VAL A 120 -12.24 10.94 -5.35
C VAL A 120 -11.90 11.93 -4.25
N PHE A 121 -10.78 11.70 -3.56
CA PHE A 121 -10.31 12.58 -2.50
C PHE A 121 -8.90 13.09 -2.81
N THR A 122 -8.69 14.39 -2.64
CA THR A 122 -7.36 14.99 -2.81
C THR A 122 -6.78 15.37 -1.44
N VAL A 123 -5.66 14.76 -1.11
CA VAL A 123 -4.84 15.17 0.03
C VAL A 123 -3.87 16.25 -0.46
N PRO A 124 -3.93 17.49 0.08
CA PRO A 124 -2.99 18.54 -0.31
C PRO A 124 -1.55 18.21 0.10
N GLU A 125 -0.58 18.78 -0.63
CA GLU A 125 0.83 18.72 -0.25
C GLU A 125 1.05 19.23 1.19
N GLY A 126 1.95 18.58 1.92
CA GLY A 126 2.34 18.97 3.28
C GLY A 126 1.30 18.68 4.36
N VAL A 127 0.16 18.08 4.02
CA VAL A 127 -0.90 17.79 4.98
C VAL A 127 -0.72 16.41 5.58
N LYS A 128 -0.62 16.32 6.90
CA LYS A 128 -0.58 15.06 7.66
C LYS A 128 -1.92 14.35 7.53
N HIS A 129 -1.89 13.08 7.11
CA HIS A 129 -3.08 12.28 6.87
C HIS A 129 -2.81 10.79 7.03
N TRP A 130 -3.86 10.00 7.06
CA TRP A 130 -3.85 8.55 6.89
C TRP A 130 -5.03 8.11 6.02
N HIS A 131 -4.96 6.93 5.42
CA HIS A 131 -6.04 6.29 4.68
C HIS A 131 -5.92 4.77 4.72
N GLY A 132 -7.03 4.07 4.46
CA GLY A 132 -7.06 2.62 4.42
C GLY A 132 -8.47 2.06 4.47
N ALA A 133 -8.59 0.73 4.54
CA ALA A 133 -9.88 0.04 4.64
C ALA A 133 -10.55 0.33 5.98
N ALA A 134 -11.88 0.35 5.99
CA ALA A 134 -12.67 0.41 7.22
C ALA A 134 -12.46 -0.85 8.09
N PRO A 135 -12.71 -0.80 9.41
CA PRO A 135 -12.52 -1.94 10.30
C PRO A 135 -13.19 -3.21 9.77
N GLY A 136 -12.41 -4.29 9.58
CA GLY A 136 -12.88 -5.58 9.08
C GLY A 136 -13.36 -5.58 7.61
N LYS A 137 -13.07 -4.53 6.86
CA LYS A 137 -13.38 -4.42 5.43
C LYS A 137 -12.14 -4.54 4.58
N MET A 138 -12.34 -4.71 3.29
CA MET A 138 -11.34 -4.55 2.24
C MET A 138 -11.61 -3.27 1.47
N MET A 139 -10.57 -2.70 0.88
CA MET A 139 -10.69 -1.53 0.01
C MET A 139 -9.59 -1.55 -1.04
N GLN A 140 -9.92 -1.10 -2.24
CA GLN A 140 -8.95 -0.72 -3.26
C GLN A 140 -9.12 0.75 -3.63
N HIS A 141 -7.99 1.42 -3.81
CA HIS A 141 -7.97 2.75 -4.41
C HIS A 141 -6.74 2.94 -5.29
N LEU A 142 -6.86 3.76 -6.30
CA LEU A 142 -5.70 4.33 -6.97
C LEU A 142 -5.08 5.41 -6.10
N SER A 143 -3.77 5.35 -5.95
CA SER A 143 -2.94 6.45 -5.44
C SER A 143 -2.24 7.10 -6.62
N ILE A 144 -2.47 8.40 -6.82
CA ILE A 144 -1.93 9.18 -7.92
C ILE A 144 -1.13 10.34 -7.34
N MET A 145 0.16 10.40 -7.67
CA MET A 145 1.10 11.42 -7.19
C MET A 145 2.12 11.78 -8.27
N GLN A 146 2.76 12.92 -8.15
CA GLN A 146 3.95 13.19 -8.95
C GLN A 146 5.06 12.18 -8.63
N SER A 147 5.87 11.87 -9.64
CA SER A 147 7.00 10.95 -9.54
C SER A 147 8.25 11.64 -10.07
N ASN A 148 8.99 12.28 -9.17
CA ASN A 148 10.25 12.95 -9.45
C ASN A 148 11.15 12.91 -8.20
N PRO A 149 12.45 13.24 -8.29
CA PRO A 149 13.40 13.13 -7.18
C PRO A 149 13.10 14.07 -5.98
N GLU A 150 12.27 15.08 -6.14
CA GLU A 150 11.93 16.06 -5.10
C GLU A 150 10.76 15.56 -4.23
N VAL A 151 10.03 14.54 -4.71
CA VAL A 151 8.90 13.96 -3.99
C VAL A 151 9.39 13.00 -2.92
N SER A 152 8.86 13.15 -1.71
CA SER A 152 9.14 12.24 -0.59
C SER A 152 7.91 12.03 0.28
N THR A 153 7.93 10.94 1.05
CA THR A 153 6.92 10.65 2.08
C THR A 153 7.58 10.61 3.45
N GLU A 154 7.09 11.44 4.35
CA GLU A 154 7.46 11.43 5.76
C GLU A 154 6.47 10.55 6.52
N TRP A 155 6.96 9.42 7.05
CA TRP A 155 6.15 8.49 7.84
C TRP A 155 6.22 8.86 9.31
N LEU A 156 5.06 8.86 9.96
CA LEU A 156 4.87 9.29 11.35
C LEU A 156 4.32 8.13 12.21
N GLU A 157 3.60 8.46 13.26
CA GLU A 157 3.03 7.49 14.21
C GLU A 157 1.88 6.67 13.61
N PRO A 158 1.62 5.46 14.13
CA PRO A 158 0.40 4.72 13.79
C PRO A 158 -0.86 5.48 14.19
N VAL A 159 -1.97 5.17 13.53
CA VAL A 159 -3.30 5.64 13.92
C VAL A 159 -3.67 5.01 15.26
N ASP A 160 -4.33 5.77 16.15
CA ASP A 160 -4.81 5.23 17.41
C ASP A 160 -5.78 4.07 17.19
N GLU A 161 -5.44 2.90 17.67
CA GLU A 161 -6.18 1.65 17.46
C GLU A 161 -7.61 1.71 18.02
N LYS A 162 -7.80 2.37 19.16
CA LYS A 162 -9.11 2.50 19.77
C LYS A 162 -9.99 3.44 18.96
N PHE A 163 -9.43 4.54 18.48
CA PHE A 163 -10.12 5.44 17.56
C PHE A 163 -10.52 4.70 16.29
N PHE A 164 -9.56 4.03 15.63
CA PHE A 164 -9.80 3.32 14.37
C PHE A 164 -10.92 2.28 14.49
N ARG A 165 -10.89 1.43 15.51
CA ARG A 165 -11.91 0.38 15.72
C ARG A 165 -13.33 0.90 15.95
N ASN A 166 -13.48 2.16 16.34
CA ASN A 166 -14.78 2.79 16.54
C ASN A 166 -15.35 3.47 15.28
N LEU A 167 -14.60 3.50 14.17
CA LEU A 167 -15.13 3.90 12.87
C LEU A 167 -16.18 2.88 12.41
N LYS A 168 -17.25 3.34 11.75
CA LYS A 168 -18.42 2.51 11.39
C LYS A 168 -18.39 2.13 9.92
#